data_c7123c56f06e1f30f9c12280c1dbc5a6
#
_entry.id   c7123c56f06e1f30f9c12280c1dbc5a6
#
_cell.length_a   1.000
_cell.length_b   1.000
_cell.length_c   1.000
_cell.angle_alpha   90.00
_cell.angle_beta   90.00
_cell.angle_gamma   90.00
#
_symmetry.space_group_name_H-M   'P 1'
#
loop_
_entity.id
_entity.type
_entity.pdbx_description
1 polymer ?
#
loop_
_entity_poly.entity_id
_entity_poly.type
_entity_poly.pdbx_seq_one_letter_code
_entity_poly.pdbx_strand_id
1 'polypeptide(L)'
;MMKIVLISDTSKNDLLVNFCIAYQQILNRHELISPSSTARLIADATLLRPSSFSADASSTFSQLAGIAHYNEIDAVIYLRDPDHPLDDPQQRLLQACDTNSIPFATNTATAEILVLAISRGDLDWRELVRSNV
;
A
#
# COMPACT_ATOMS: atom_id res chain seq x y z
N MET A 1 10.37 -11.20 1.44
CA MET A 1 9.03 -10.82 0.95
C MET A 1 8.53 -9.61 1.71
N MET A 2 8.03 -8.60 1.01
CA MET A 2 7.56 -7.36 1.61
C MET A 2 6.04 -7.37 1.75
N LYS A 3 5.54 -6.57 2.71
CA LYS A 3 4.10 -6.32 2.87
C LYS A 3 3.79 -4.97 2.24
N ILE A 4 2.99 -4.97 1.19
CA ILE A 4 2.66 -3.77 0.40
C ILE A 4 1.16 -3.50 0.52
N VAL A 5 0.82 -2.28 0.94
CA VAL A 5 -0.57 -1.83 1.01
C VAL A 5 -0.95 -1.20 -0.33
N LEU A 6 -2.10 -1.63 -0.86
CA LEU A 6 -2.68 -1.08 -2.09
C LEU A 6 -4.06 -0.55 -1.75
N ILE A 7 -4.24 0.75 -1.88
CA ILE A 7 -5.50 1.40 -1.58
C ILE A 7 -5.67 2.64 -2.48
N SER A 8 -6.91 3.02 -2.75
CA SER A 8 -7.21 4.21 -3.55
C SER A 8 -8.49 4.86 -3.04
N ASP A 9 -8.57 6.17 -3.21
CA ASP A 9 -9.87 6.85 -3.15
C ASP A 9 -10.73 6.38 -4.32
N THR A 10 -12.04 6.46 -4.18
CA THR A 10 -12.97 5.90 -5.18
C THR A 10 -12.69 6.44 -6.59
N SER A 11 -12.39 7.73 -6.71
CA SER A 11 -12.11 8.34 -8.01
C SER A 11 -10.83 7.83 -8.66
N LYS A 12 -9.98 7.13 -7.92
CA LYS A 12 -8.69 6.60 -8.39
C LYS A 12 -8.67 5.09 -8.53
N ASN A 13 -9.81 4.42 -8.36
CA ASN A 13 -9.87 2.95 -8.44
C ASN A 13 -9.38 2.41 -9.77
N ASP A 14 -9.77 3.05 -10.88
CA ASP A 14 -9.35 2.58 -12.21
C ASP A 14 -7.85 2.72 -12.40
N LEU A 15 -7.26 3.81 -11.90
CA LEU A 15 -5.81 3.99 -11.97
C LEU A 15 -5.08 2.93 -11.15
N LEU A 16 -5.60 2.60 -9.98
CA LEU A 16 -4.98 1.56 -9.14
C LEU A 16 -5.06 0.20 -9.82
N VAL A 17 -6.21 -0.15 -10.38
CA VAL A 17 -6.37 -1.42 -11.10
C VAL A 17 -5.41 -1.48 -12.28
N ASN A 18 -5.32 -0.42 -13.08
CA ASN A 18 -4.40 -0.37 -14.22
C ASN A 18 -2.94 -0.49 -13.77
N PHE A 19 -2.58 0.14 -12.67
CA PHE A 19 -1.25 0.01 -12.08
C PHE A 19 -0.96 -1.44 -11.68
N CYS A 20 -1.92 -2.10 -11.04
CA CYS A 20 -1.78 -3.49 -10.64
C CYS A 20 -1.64 -4.42 -11.85
N ILE A 21 -2.38 -4.17 -12.93
CA ILE A 21 -2.23 -4.93 -14.18
C ILE A 21 -0.81 -4.78 -14.73
N ALA A 22 -0.32 -3.55 -14.79
CA ALA A 22 0.99 -3.27 -15.37
C ALA A 22 2.13 -3.90 -14.57
N TYR A 23 2.02 -3.97 -13.25
CA TYR A 23 3.11 -4.40 -12.37
C TYR A 23 2.79 -5.69 -11.60
N GLN A 24 1.81 -6.48 -12.08
CA GLN A 24 1.38 -7.66 -11.32
C GLN A 24 2.50 -8.70 -11.13
N GLN A 25 3.44 -8.82 -12.06
CA GLN A 25 4.53 -9.78 -11.89
C GLN A 25 5.43 -9.43 -10.71
N ILE A 26 5.68 -8.13 -10.50
CA ILE A 26 6.45 -7.67 -9.36
C ILE A 26 5.63 -7.81 -8.08
N LEU A 27 4.40 -7.32 -8.10
CA LEU A 27 3.52 -7.32 -6.93
C LEU A 27 3.20 -8.74 -6.45
N ASN A 28 3.07 -9.68 -7.37
CA ASN A 28 2.73 -11.07 -7.02
C ASN A 28 3.81 -11.79 -6.22
N ARG A 29 5.00 -11.23 -6.13
CA ARG A 29 6.09 -11.80 -5.33
C ARG A 29 6.03 -11.36 -3.86
N HIS A 30 5.07 -10.51 -3.51
CA HIS A 30 4.99 -9.91 -2.19
C HIS A 30 3.61 -10.15 -1.58
N GLU A 31 3.51 -9.90 -0.29
CA GLU A 31 2.24 -9.96 0.42
C GLU A 31 1.53 -8.64 0.23
N LEU A 32 0.29 -8.68 -0.28
CA LEU A 32 -0.49 -7.49 -0.58
C LEU A 32 -1.63 -7.37 0.43
N ILE A 33 -1.91 -6.15 0.86
CA ILE A 33 -2.96 -5.83 1.81
C ILE A 33 -3.81 -4.71 1.22
N SER A 34 -5.13 -4.89 1.20
CA SER A 34 -6.06 -3.90 0.66
C SER A 34 -7.37 -3.92 1.43
N PRO A 35 -8.15 -2.82 1.43
CA PRO A 35 -9.55 -2.89 1.89
C PRO A 35 -10.33 -3.90 1.05
N SER A 36 -11.40 -4.47 1.62
CA SER A 36 -12.17 -5.54 0.95
C SER A 36 -12.63 -5.15 -0.45
N SER A 37 -13.17 -3.94 -0.62
CA SER A 37 -13.64 -3.48 -1.94
C SER A 37 -12.50 -3.35 -2.94
N THR A 38 -11.37 -2.81 -2.53
CA THR A 38 -10.20 -2.67 -3.39
C THR A 38 -9.62 -4.04 -3.74
N ALA A 39 -9.53 -4.93 -2.77
CA ALA A 39 -9.02 -6.29 -2.99
C ALA A 39 -9.85 -7.02 -4.05
N ARG A 40 -11.18 -6.85 -4.02
CA ARG A 40 -12.08 -7.44 -5.01
C ARG A 40 -11.82 -6.89 -6.40
N LEU A 41 -11.69 -5.56 -6.53
CA LEU A 41 -11.41 -4.92 -7.82
C LEU A 41 -10.10 -5.43 -8.42
N ILE A 42 -9.06 -5.55 -7.60
CA ILE A 42 -7.77 -6.03 -8.05
C ILE A 42 -7.85 -7.51 -8.45
N ALA A 43 -8.49 -8.33 -7.63
CA ALA A 43 -8.60 -9.77 -7.89
C ALA A 43 -9.41 -10.06 -9.15
N ASP A 44 -10.42 -9.24 -9.45
CA ASP A 44 -11.25 -9.43 -10.64
C ASP A 44 -10.49 -9.11 -11.94
N ALA A 45 -9.47 -8.27 -11.88
CA ALA A 45 -8.75 -7.78 -13.06
C ALA A 45 -7.35 -8.39 -13.21
N THR A 46 -6.82 -9.07 -12.21
CA THR A 46 -5.45 -9.57 -12.20
C THR A 46 -5.37 -10.95 -11.55
N LEU A 47 -4.17 -11.51 -11.52
CA LEU A 47 -3.89 -12.74 -10.76
C LEU A 47 -3.53 -12.46 -9.30
N LEU A 48 -3.51 -11.20 -8.89
CA LEU A 48 -3.19 -10.82 -7.53
C LEU A 48 -4.33 -11.16 -6.57
N ARG A 49 -3.98 -11.51 -5.33
CA ARG A 49 -4.94 -11.88 -4.29
C ARG A 49 -4.60 -11.17 -2.99
N PRO A 50 -4.88 -9.85 -2.90
CA PRO A 50 -4.60 -9.12 -1.67
C PRO A 50 -5.40 -9.67 -0.49
N SER A 51 -4.75 -9.74 0.67
CA SER A 51 -5.46 -9.96 1.93
C SER A 51 -6.27 -8.72 2.27
N SER A 52 -7.46 -8.90 2.80
CA SER A 52 -8.34 -7.78 3.13
C SER A 52 -8.82 -7.86 4.56
N PHE A 53 -9.12 -6.69 5.11
CA PHE A 53 -9.73 -6.56 6.41
C PHE A 53 -10.56 -5.28 6.42
N SER A 54 -11.52 -5.19 7.35
CA SER A 54 -12.38 -4.04 7.53
C SER A 54 -13.28 -3.73 6.34
N ALA A 55 -14.52 -3.36 6.61
CA ALA A 55 -15.52 -3.04 5.61
C ALA A 55 -15.51 -1.57 5.20
N ASP A 56 -15.13 -0.65 6.08
CA ASP A 56 -15.16 0.78 5.80
C ASP A 56 -13.75 1.39 5.76
N ALA A 57 -13.64 2.50 5.02
CA ALA A 57 -12.35 3.14 4.77
C ALA A 57 -11.70 3.70 6.05
N SER A 58 -12.50 4.28 6.93
CA SER A 58 -11.98 4.87 8.17
C SER A 58 -11.35 3.82 9.06
N SER A 59 -12.04 2.69 9.27
CA SER A 59 -11.52 1.57 10.05
C SER A 59 -10.28 0.98 9.42
N THR A 60 -10.24 0.90 8.08
CA THR A 60 -9.08 0.39 7.35
C THR A 60 -7.86 1.25 7.62
N PHE A 61 -7.97 2.57 7.49
CA PHE A 61 -6.82 3.45 7.71
C PHE A 61 -6.36 3.42 9.15
N SER A 62 -7.27 3.31 10.11
CA SER A 62 -6.90 3.19 11.54
C SER A 62 -6.13 1.90 11.79
N GLN A 63 -6.54 0.79 11.22
CA GLN A 63 -5.85 -0.49 11.35
C GLN A 63 -4.47 -0.45 10.68
N LEU A 64 -4.39 0.13 9.50
CA LEU A 64 -3.11 0.27 8.79
C LEU A 64 -2.14 1.16 9.57
N ALA A 65 -2.62 2.25 10.17
CA ALA A 65 -1.80 3.12 11.00
C ALA A 65 -1.21 2.35 12.19
N GLY A 66 -2.00 1.47 12.82
CA GLY A 66 -1.52 0.61 13.89
C GLY A 66 -0.42 -0.34 13.44
N ILE A 67 -0.63 -1.01 12.32
CA ILE A 67 0.36 -1.95 11.78
C ILE A 67 1.64 -1.21 11.37
N ALA A 68 1.51 -0.04 10.75
CA ALA A 68 2.65 0.79 10.35
C ALA A 68 3.43 1.31 11.57
N HIS A 69 2.72 1.62 12.67
CA HIS A 69 3.35 2.07 13.90
C HIS A 69 4.34 1.03 14.45
N TYR A 70 4.03 -0.25 14.30
CA TYR A 70 4.90 -1.35 14.72
C TYR A 70 5.85 -1.80 13.60
N ASN A 71 5.96 -1.03 12.53
CA ASN A 71 6.86 -1.31 11.38
C ASN A 71 6.57 -2.66 10.72
N GLU A 72 5.31 -3.04 10.62
CA GLU A 72 4.90 -4.32 10.03
C GLU A 72 4.42 -4.18 8.58
N ILE A 73 4.54 -3.00 7.98
CA ILE A 73 4.27 -2.72 6.57
C ILE A 73 5.56 -2.21 5.93
N ASP A 74 5.83 -2.59 4.70
CA ASP A 74 7.06 -2.20 4.00
C ASP A 74 6.88 -1.10 2.97
N ALA A 75 5.67 -0.93 2.46
CA ALA A 75 5.37 0.12 1.48
C ALA A 75 3.88 0.38 1.46
N VAL A 76 3.50 1.62 1.21
CA VAL A 76 2.09 2.01 1.06
C VAL A 76 1.94 2.69 -0.29
N ILE A 77 1.00 2.18 -1.09
CA ILE A 77 0.56 2.83 -2.32
C ILE A 77 -0.91 3.21 -2.09
N TYR A 78 -1.12 4.50 -1.87
CA TYR A 78 -2.45 5.07 -1.66
C TYR A 78 -2.69 6.15 -2.71
N LEU A 79 -3.36 5.77 -3.81
CA LEU A 79 -3.70 6.74 -4.86
C LEU A 79 -4.85 7.59 -4.37
N ARG A 80 -4.52 8.79 -3.90
CA ARG A 80 -5.49 9.69 -3.29
C ARG A 80 -6.14 10.63 -4.31
N ASP A 81 -7.35 11.07 -4.01
CA ASP A 81 -7.99 12.16 -4.70
C ASP A 81 -7.40 13.47 -4.16
N PRO A 82 -6.70 14.28 -5.00
CA PRO A 82 -6.05 15.49 -4.51
C PRO A 82 -7.04 16.58 -4.06
N ASP A 83 -8.31 16.47 -4.49
CA ASP A 83 -9.34 17.43 -4.11
C ASP A 83 -9.92 17.15 -2.72
N HIS A 84 -9.60 16.02 -2.12
CA HIS A 84 -10.03 15.68 -0.77
C HIS A 84 -8.87 15.81 0.21
N PRO A 85 -9.02 16.59 1.30
CA PRO A 85 -7.99 16.64 2.32
C PRO A 85 -7.85 15.30 3.03
N LEU A 86 -6.67 15.03 3.59
CA LEU A 86 -6.48 13.84 4.40
C LEU A 86 -7.19 14.01 5.74
N ASP A 87 -8.02 13.03 6.10
CA ASP A 87 -8.66 12.95 7.40
C ASP A 87 -7.69 12.40 8.46
N ASP A 88 -8.08 12.46 9.73
CA ASP A 88 -7.23 12.01 10.82
C ASP A 88 -6.67 10.58 10.65
N PRO A 89 -7.46 9.57 10.27
CA PRO A 89 -6.91 8.22 10.09
C PRO A 89 -5.83 8.14 9.02
N GLN A 90 -6.00 8.85 7.90
CA GLN A 90 -5.01 8.88 6.83
C GLN A 90 -3.75 9.60 7.27
N GLN A 91 -3.89 10.70 8.01
CA GLN A 91 -2.76 11.44 8.56
C GLN A 91 -1.96 10.59 9.55
N ARG A 92 -2.63 9.79 10.37
CA ARG A 92 -1.98 8.88 11.32
C ARG A 92 -1.19 7.80 10.60
N LEU A 93 -1.74 7.27 9.51
CA LEU A 93 -1.00 6.31 8.68
C LEU A 93 0.27 6.95 8.11
N LEU A 94 0.15 8.14 7.54
CA LEU A 94 1.29 8.86 6.99
C LEU A 94 2.35 9.12 8.07
N GLN A 95 1.94 9.58 9.25
CA GLN A 95 2.85 9.82 10.36
C GLN A 95 3.58 8.55 10.80
N ALA A 96 2.85 7.44 10.89
CA ALA A 96 3.45 6.16 11.26
C ALA A 96 4.46 5.70 10.22
N CYS A 97 4.16 5.90 8.94
CA CYS A 97 5.08 5.57 7.86
C CYS A 97 6.36 6.43 7.93
N ASP A 98 6.21 7.73 8.15
CA ASP A 98 7.36 8.62 8.29
C ASP A 98 8.21 8.25 9.50
N THR A 99 7.58 7.88 10.61
CA THR A 99 8.30 7.46 11.82
C THR A 99 9.18 6.23 11.56
N ASN A 100 8.70 5.29 10.78
CA ASN A 100 9.38 4.01 10.56
C ASN A 100 10.06 3.91 9.17
N SER A 101 10.16 5.04 8.46
CA SER A 101 10.77 5.07 7.11
C SER A 101 10.12 4.09 6.15
N ILE A 102 8.79 4.02 6.20
CA ILE A 102 7.99 3.24 5.25
C ILE A 102 7.66 4.15 4.07
N PRO A 103 8.05 3.80 2.84
CA PRO A 103 7.75 4.64 1.67
C PRO A 103 6.24 4.70 1.43
N PHE A 104 5.77 5.90 1.06
CA PHE A 104 4.35 6.21 0.94
C PHE A 104 4.13 6.94 -0.38
N ALA A 105 3.53 6.27 -1.35
CA ALA A 105 3.24 6.83 -2.67
C ALA A 105 1.77 7.22 -2.77
N THR A 106 1.50 8.47 -3.17
CA THR A 106 0.12 8.99 -3.25
C THR A 106 -0.37 9.22 -4.67
N ASN A 107 0.47 8.98 -5.67
CA ASN A 107 0.12 9.13 -7.08
C ASN A 107 0.83 8.06 -7.90
N THR A 108 0.39 7.91 -9.15
CA THR A 108 0.88 6.85 -10.02
C THR A 108 2.38 6.96 -10.31
N ALA A 109 2.89 8.16 -10.51
CA ALA A 109 4.32 8.35 -10.82
C ALA A 109 5.20 7.89 -9.65
N THR A 110 4.87 8.28 -8.42
CA THR A 110 5.62 7.85 -7.25
C THR A 110 5.45 6.35 -7.02
N ALA A 111 4.25 5.81 -7.26
CA ALA A 111 3.99 4.37 -7.13
C ALA A 111 4.86 3.56 -8.11
N GLU A 112 5.03 4.02 -9.34
CA GLU A 112 5.89 3.34 -10.31
C GLU A 112 7.35 3.32 -9.87
N ILE A 113 7.87 4.45 -9.40
CA ILE A 113 9.23 4.53 -8.87
C ILE A 113 9.40 3.56 -7.71
N LEU A 114 8.42 3.52 -6.82
CA LEU A 114 8.46 2.67 -5.64
C LEU A 114 8.46 1.19 -5.99
N VAL A 115 7.56 0.76 -6.88
CA VAL A 115 7.47 -0.66 -7.25
C VAL A 115 8.72 -1.12 -8.00
N LEU A 116 9.32 -0.26 -8.81
CA LEU A 116 10.57 -0.59 -9.49
C LEU A 116 11.73 -0.68 -8.50
N ALA A 117 11.76 0.19 -7.50
CA ALA A 117 12.77 0.11 -6.43
C ALA A 117 12.63 -1.20 -5.65
N ILE A 118 11.41 -1.60 -5.33
CA ILE A 118 11.15 -2.89 -4.67
C ILE A 118 11.67 -4.03 -5.54
N SER A 119 11.41 -3.99 -6.84
CA SER A 119 11.86 -5.03 -7.78
C SER A 119 13.38 -5.15 -7.84
N ARG A 120 14.11 -4.03 -7.70
CA ARG A 120 15.58 -4.03 -7.71
C ARG A 120 16.21 -4.41 -6.36
N GLY A 121 15.40 -4.55 -5.32
CA GLY A 121 15.92 -4.86 -3.98
C GLY A 121 16.38 -3.63 -3.19
N ASP A 122 16.05 -2.42 -3.64
CA ASP A 122 16.51 -1.19 -2.99
C ASP A 122 15.99 -1.04 -1.56
N LEU A 123 14.90 -1.74 -1.21
CA LEU A 123 14.29 -1.69 0.12
C LEU A 123 14.51 -2.96 0.93
N ASP A 124 15.36 -3.88 0.47
CA ASP A 124 15.58 -5.15 1.17
C ASP A 124 16.20 -4.97 2.55
N TRP A 125 16.89 -3.84 2.79
CA TRP A 125 17.41 -3.49 4.11
C TRP A 125 16.34 -3.46 5.20
N ARG A 126 15.07 -3.21 4.83
CA ARG A 126 13.98 -3.16 5.77
C ARG A 126 13.76 -4.51 6.46
N GLU A 127 13.87 -5.59 5.71
CA GLU A 127 13.73 -6.94 6.27
C GLU A 127 14.86 -7.24 7.26
N LEU A 128 16.08 -6.79 6.97
CA LEU A 128 17.20 -6.96 7.88
C LEU A 128 17.00 -6.20 9.19
N VAL A 129 16.52 -4.98 9.13
CA VAL A 129 16.26 -4.16 10.32
C VAL A 129 15.19 -4.81 11.20
N ARG A 130 14.11 -5.32 10.61
CA ARG A 130 13.05 -5.99 11.36
C ARG A 130 13.51 -7.31 11.97
N SER A 131 14.38 -8.04 11.27
CA SER A 131 14.89 -9.32 11.76
C SER A 131 15.78 -9.19 12.99
N ASN A 132 16.36 -8.01 13.21
CA ASN A 132 17.29 -7.74 14.30
C ASN A 132 16.63 -7.10 15.52
N VAL A 133 15.31 -6.99 15.53
CA VAL A 133 14.55 -6.37 16.62
C VAL A 133 13.99 -7.42 17.57
#